data_5b2a96c30e79c5a4adf36568c937d289
#
_entry.id   5b2a96c30e79c5a4adf36568c937d289
#
_cell.length_a   1.000
_cell.length_b   1.000
_cell.length_c   1.000
_cell.angle_alpha   90.00
_cell.angle_beta   90.00
_cell.angle_gamma   90.00
#
_symmetry.space_group_name_H-M   'P 1'
#
loop_
_entity.id
_entity.type
_entity.pdbx_description
1 polymer ?
#
loop_
_entity_poly.entity_id
_entity_poly.type
_entity_poly.pdbx_seq_one_letter_code
_entity_poly.pdbx_strand_id
1 'polypeptide(L)'
;QGTLNQVKNEIPQVQQALLDGSDTTQKIHEQTSAAADEYIQKIDELSSLIRQTSKELSEQIHKLIDSVQNNAGTDEIIAGINSAQNLLDALMAQNDTLAGQLQEISQQLGGVVDDEVINAAVASITQLENVTKALLEQAKVLVSNSAEMTNAKLELLKIILGQCETKIDELDKLYQDSLRKSVDSLRAVIGTTISSIGTSLTEMSQQMSGLSAMMGSLMTTVDGMNIGLDQTGIIIKGMTEKITTLTQKLDSLNGDEKFEMLAKALSQDPVTYGEFLSSPVKVSTHQV
;
A
#
# COMPACT_ATOMS: atom_id res chain seq x y z
N GLN A 1 24.57 38.75 2.20
CA GLN A 1 23.28 38.95 1.50
C GLN A 1 23.07 37.92 0.36
N GLY A 2 24.10 37.67 -0.51
CA GLY A 2 23.95 36.74 -1.62
C GLY A 2 23.49 35.35 -1.18
N THR A 3 24.12 34.78 -0.15
CA THR A 3 23.78 33.43 0.37
C THR A 3 22.38 33.38 1.01
N LEU A 4 22.00 34.45 1.73
CA LEU A 4 20.67 34.53 2.35
C LEU A 4 19.55 34.64 1.30
N ASN A 5 19.79 35.40 0.23
CA ASN A 5 18.84 35.48 -0.88
C ASN A 5 18.74 34.16 -1.64
N GLN A 6 19.82 33.40 -1.78
CA GLN A 6 19.79 32.08 -2.35
C GLN A 6 18.93 31.13 -1.49
N VAL A 7 19.17 31.07 -0.17
CA VAL A 7 18.37 30.28 0.76
C VAL A 7 16.89 30.68 0.69
N LYS A 8 16.59 31.97 0.65
CA LYS A 8 15.23 32.50 0.51
C LYS A 8 14.52 31.98 -0.75
N ASN A 9 15.24 31.83 -1.86
CA ASN A 9 14.68 31.37 -3.13
C ASN A 9 14.53 29.83 -3.16
N GLU A 10 15.34 29.09 -2.40
CA GLU A 10 15.29 27.62 -2.33
C GLU A 10 14.20 27.10 -1.38
N ILE A 11 13.90 27.82 -0.29
CA ILE A 11 12.87 27.40 0.70
C ILE A 11 11.52 27.12 0.05
N PRO A 12 10.92 27.98 -0.80
CA PRO A 12 9.63 27.71 -1.43
C PRO A 12 9.64 26.47 -2.31
N GLN A 13 10.76 26.16 -2.98
CA GLN A 13 10.91 24.96 -3.81
C GLN A 13 10.90 23.70 -2.95
N VAL A 14 11.60 23.73 -1.80
CA VAL A 14 11.58 22.61 -0.84
C VAL A 14 10.19 22.44 -0.22
N GLN A 15 9.52 23.54 0.13
CA GLN A 15 8.15 23.47 0.64
C GLN A 15 7.20 22.85 -0.38
N GLN A 16 7.27 23.26 -1.64
CA GLN A 16 6.44 22.70 -2.70
C GLN A 16 6.73 21.21 -2.90
N ALA A 17 8.01 20.80 -2.92
CA ALA A 17 8.39 19.39 -3.04
C ALA A 17 7.88 18.54 -1.87
N LEU A 18 7.83 19.07 -0.66
CA LEU A 18 7.26 18.40 0.51
C LEU A 18 5.74 18.24 0.39
N LEU A 19 5.03 19.25 -0.08
CA LEU A 19 3.59 19.19 -0.32
C LEU A 19 3.25 18.19 -1.44
N ASP A 20 3.98 18.23 -2.56
CA ASP A 20 3.83 17.28 -3.66
C ASP A 20 4.12 15.84 -3.21
N GLY A 21 5.11 15.66 -2.32
CA GLY A 21 5.42 14.38 -1.68
C GLY A 21 4.27 13.88 -0.81
N SER A 22 3.66 14.76 -0.01
CA SER A 22 2.48 14.45 0.82
C SER A 22 1.29 14.01 -0.03
N ASP A 23 0.98 14.75 -1.09
CA ASP A 23 -0.11 14.42 -2.03
C ASP A 23 0.14 13.08 -2.75
N THR A 24 1.39 12.83 -3.14
CA THR A 24 1.78 11.58 -3.79
C THR A 24 1.60 10.40 -2.83
N THR A 25 2.00 10.56 -1.57
CA THR A 25 1.85 9.56 -0.51
C THR A 25 0.38 9.20 -0.29
N GLN A 26 -0.50 10.19 -0.24
CA GLN A 26 -1.94 9.98 -0.11
C GLN A 26 -2.52 9.23 -1.31
N LYS A 27 -2.14 9.60 -2.53
CA LYS A 27 -2.57 8.90 -3.76
C LYS A 27 -2.12 7.44 -3.79
N ILE A 28 -0.88 7.15 -3.35
CA ILE A 28 -0.38 5.78 -3.24
C ILE A 28 -1.25 4.98 -2.26
N HIS A 29 -1.59 5.55 -1.10
CA HIS A 29 -2.47 4.90 -0.13
C HIS A 29 -3.84 4.57 -0.73
N GLU A 30 -4.49 5.54 -1.37
CA GLU A 30 -5.81 5.36 -2.00
C GLU A 30 -5.77 4.28 -3.09
N GLN A 31 -4.75 4.29 -3.96
CA GLN A 31 -4.58 3.29 -5.01
C GLN A 31 -4.30 1.88 -4.46
N THR A 32 -3.47 1.78 -3.41
CA THR A 32 -3.14 0.50 -2.78
C THR A 32 -4.36 -0.09 -2.08
N SER A 33 -5.14 0.74 -1.40
CA SER A 33 -6.39 0.31 -0.75
C SER A 33 -7.41 -0.18 -1.79
N ALA A 34 -7.63 0.58 -2.86
CA ALA A 34 -8.56 0.20 -3.92
C ALA A 34 -8.15 -1.12 -4.61
N ALA A 35 -6.85 -1.31 -4.89
CA ALA A 35 -6.35 -2.56 -5.45
C ALA A 35 -6.57 -3.76 -4.52
N ALA A 36 -6.36 -3.59 -3.22
CA ALA A 36 -6.60 -4.64 -2.24
C ALA A 36 -8.08 -5.01 -2.13
N ASP A 37 -8.96 -4.03 -2.14
CA ASP A 37 -10.42 -4.24 -2.13
C ASP A 37 -10.88 -5.01 -3.39
N GLU A 38 -10.32 -4.68 -4.56
CA GLU A 38 -10.58 -5.39 -5.82
C GLU A 38 -10.14 -6.87 -5.75
N TYR A 39 -8.95 -7.16 -5.18
CA TYR A 39 -8.49 -8.54 -4.99
C TYR A 39 -9.37 -9.31 -4.02
N ILE A 40 -9.75 -8.72 -2.90
CA ILE A 40 -10.66 -9.34 -1.92
C ILE A 40 -11.99 -9.67 -2.58
N GLN A 41 -12.56 -8.75 -3.35
CA GLN A 41 -13.82 -8.97 -4.05
C GLN A 41 -13.73 -10.13 -5.04
N LYS A 42 -12.67 -10.20 -5.86
CA LYS A 42 -12.46 -11.31 -6.81
C LYS A 42 -12.38 -12.68 -6.12
N ILE A 43 -11.66 -12.74 -4.99
CA ILE A 43 -11.56 -13.97 -4.18
C ILE A 43 -12.93 -14.38 -3.64
N ASP A 44 -13.73 -13.42 -3.16
CA ASP A 44 -15.08 -13.69 -2.63
C ASP A 44 -16.03 -14.15 -3.70
N GLU A 45 -16.02 -13.53 -4.87
CA GLU A 45 -16.83 -13.94 -6.02
C GLU A 45 -16.49 -15.37 -6.44
N LEU A 46 -15.20 -15.70 -6.57
CA LEU A 46 -14.73 -17.02 -6.95
C LEU A 46 -15.05 -18.07 -5.88
N SER A 47 -14.88 -17.74 -4.60
CA SER A 47 -15.23 -18.61 -3.48
C SER A 47 -16.74 -18.89 -3.44
N SER A 48 -17.57 -17.92 -3.76
CA SER A 48 -19.02 -18.08 -3.87
C SER A 48 -19.39 -18.97 -5.05
N LEU A 49 -18.73 -18.81 -6.19
CA LEU A 49 -18.94 -19.60 -7.39
C LEU A 49 -18.56 -21.07 -7.17
N ILE A 50 -17.40 -21.33 -6.55
CA ILE A 50 -16.96 -22.69 -6.18
C ILE A 50 -18.02 -23.37 -5.32
N ARG A 51 -18.53 -22.69 -4.30
CA ARG A 51 -19.56 -23.25 -3.40
C ARG A 51 -20.85 -23.54 -4.14
N GLN A 52 -21.28 -22.67 -5.04
CA GLN A 52 -22.46 -22.87 -5.86
C GLN A 52 -22.28 -24.08 -6.80
N THR A 53 -21.16 -24.17 -7.51
CA THR A 53 -20.87 -25.27 -8.44
C THR A 53 -20.76 -26.60 -7.71
N SER A 54 -20.14 -26.63 -6.51
CA SER A 54 -20.07 -27.84 -5.67
C SER A 54 -21.48 -28.33 -5.26
N LYS A 55 -22.33 -27.38 -4.86
CA LYS A 55 -23.74 -27.70 -4.51
C LYS A 55 -24.52 -28.21 -5.72
N GLU A 56 -24.38 -27.56 -6.88
CA GLU A 56 -25.04 -28.01 -8.13
C GLU A 56 -24.57 -29.43 -8.54
N LEU A 57 -23.27 -29.72 -8.38
CA LEU A 57 -22.69 -31.02 -8.64
C LEU A 57 -23.29 -32.09 -7.70
N SER A 58 -23.36 -31.82 -6.39
CA SER A 58 -23.98 -32.72 -5.42
C SER A 58 -25.45 -32.98 -5.75
N GLU A 59 -26.23 -31.94 -6.04
CA GLU A 59 -27.62 -32.05 -6.47
C GLU A 59 -27.77 -32.88 -7.75
N GLN A 60 -26.86 -32.72 -8.71
CA GLN A 60 -26.87 -33.47 -9.95
C GLN A 60 -26.59 -34.97 -9.71
N ILE A 61 -25.65 -35.30 -8.82
CA ILE A 61 -25.38 -36.71 -8.44
C ILE A 61 -26.57 -37.33 -7.73
N HIS A 62 -27.24 -36.61 -6.83
CA HIS A 62 -28.46 -37.08 -6.19
C HIS A 62 -29.57 -37.40 -7.21
N LYS A 63 -29.83 -36.47 -8.15
CA LYS A 63 -30.79 -36.70 -9.25
C LYS A 63 -30.43 -37.92 -10.09
N LEU A 64 -29.16 -38.12 -10.34
CA LEU A 64 -28.66 -39.26 -11.10
C LEU A 64 -28.88 -40.58 -10.35
N ILE A 65 -28.63 -40.62 -9.03
CA ILE A 65 -28.94 -41.77 -8.15
C ILE A 65 -30.43 -42.06 -8.18
N ASP A 66 -31.28 -41.04 -8.06
CA ASP A 66 -32.74 -41.19 -8.12
C ASP A 66 -33.20 -41.72 -9.49
N SER A 67 -32.64 -41.24 -10.59
CA SER A 67 -32.93 -41.71 -11.94
C SER A 67 -32.57 -43.21 -12.08
N VAL A 68 -31.41 -43.61 -11.55
CA VAL A 68 -31.00 -45.03 -11.53
C VAL A 68 -31.90 -45.87 -10.66
N GLN A 69 -32.35 -45.40 -9.50
CA GLN A 69 -33.29 -46.07 -8.62
C GLN A 69 -34.66 -46.26 -9.27
N ASN A 70 -35.08 -45.29 -10.06
CA ASN A 70 -36.37 -45.32 -10.77
C ASN A 70 -36.28 -46.03 -12.14
N ASN A 71 -35.18 -46.73 -12.46
CA ASN A 71 -34.93 -47.43 -13.72
C ASN A 71 -35.07 -46.50 -14.97
N ALA A 72 -34.51 -45.29 -14.89
CA ALA A 72 -34.45 -44.38 -16.03
C ALA A 72 -33.73 -45.03 -17.24
N GLY A 73 -34.01 -44.55 -18.43
CA GLY A 73 -33.38 -45.02 -19.65
C GLY A 73 -31.87 -44.73 -19.68
N THR A 74 -31.13 -45.53 -20.43
CA THR A 74 -29.66 -45.43 -20.59
C THR A 74 -29.24 -44.05 -21.03
N ASP A 75 -29.97 -43.45 -21.97
CA ASP A 75 -29.67 -42.13 -22.52
C ASP A 75 -29.82 -41.02 -21.45
N GLU A 76 -30.85 -41.12 -20.61
CA GLU A 76 -31.08 -40.17 -19.50
C GLU A 76 -29.95 -40.28 -18.45
N ILE A 77 -29.55 -41.50 -18.09
CA ILE A 77 -28.44 -41.73 -17.16
C ILE A 77 -27.11 -41.16 -17.73
N ILE A 78 -26.83 -41.43 -19.02
CA ILE A 78 -25.63 -40.88 -19.69
C ILE A 78 -25.65 -39.34 -19.71
N ALA A 79 -26.81 -38.76 -20.02
CA ALA A 79 -26.97 -37.29 -20.01
C ALA A 79 -26.70 -36.72 -18.60
N GLY A 80 -27.20 -37.38 -17.56
CA GLY A 80 -26.93 -37.00 -16.17
C GLY A 80 -25.46 -37.09 -15.80
N ILE A 81 -24.77 -38.16 -16.19
CA ILE A 81 -23.34 -38.36 -15.97
C ILE A 81 -22.54 -37.26 -16.68
N ASN A 82 -22.85 -36.97 -17.96
CA ASN A 82 -22.17 -35.88 -18.71
C ASN A 82 -22.38 -34.52 -18.05
N SER A 83 -23.59 -34.24 -17.54
CA SER A 83 -23.86 -33.00 -16.80
C SER A 83 -23.01 -32.93 -15.51
N ALA A 84 -22.89 -34.00 -14.75
CA ALA A 84 -22.04 -34.06 -13.56
C ALA A 84 -20.55 -33.89 -13.91
N GLN A 85 -20.09 -34.50 -15.02
CA GLN A 85 -18.70 -34.30 -15.51
C GLN A 85 -18.42 -32.84 -15.86
N ASN A 86 -19.33 -32.16 -16.56
CA ASN A 86 -19.17 -30.75 -16.90
C ASN A 86 -19.12 -29.84 -15.66
N LEU A 87 -19.94 -30.14 -14.63
CA LEU A 87 -19.91 -29.40 -13.36
C LEU A 87 -18.60 -29.66 -12.60
N LEU A 88 -18.10 -30.88 -12.61
CA LEU A 88 -16.81 -31.22 -12.00
C LEU A 88 -15.65 -30.52 -12.71
N ASP A 89 -15.62 -30.56 -14.04
CA ASP A 89 -14.57 -29.85 -14.82
C ASP A 89 -14.62 -28.32 -14.57
N ALA A 90 -15.81 -27.72 -14.40
CA ALA A 90 -15.97 -26.33 -14.02
C ALA A 90 -15.44 -26.05 -12.59
N LEU A 91 -15.74 -26.93 -11.64
CA LEU A 91 -15.25 -26.85 -10.27
C LEU A 91 -13.73 -26.93 -10.20
N MET A 92 -13.11 -27.88 -10.94
CA MET A 92 -11.66 -28.01 -11.05
C MET A 92 -11.02 -26.70 -11.56
N ALA A 93 -11.55 -26.14 -12.65
CA ALA A 93 -11.03 -24.88 -13.20
C ALA A 93 -11.16 -23.70 -12.22
N GLN A 94 -12.24 -23.64 -11.45
CA GLN A 94 -12.46 -22.62 -10.42
C GLN A 94 -11.48 -22.76 -9.26
N ASN A 95 -11.24 -23.99 -8.79
CA ASN A 95 -10.28 -24.27 -7.73
C ASN A 95 -8.84 -23.94 -8.16
N ASP A 96 -8.44 -24.29 -9.38
CA ASP A 96 -7.13 -23.94 -9.94
C ASP A 96 -6.96 -22.42 -10.03
N THR A 97 -8.00 -21.71 -10.46
CA THR A 97 -7.99 -20.24 -10.54
C THR A 97 -7.84 -19.61 -9.15
N LEU A 98 -8.59 -20.09 -8.15
CA LEU A 98 -8.49 -19.59 -6.78
C LEU A 98 -7.11 -19.88 -6.19
N ALA A 99 -6.58 -21.07 -6.39
CA ALA A 99 -5.23 -21.44 -5.95
C ALA A 99 -4.15 -20.50 -6.55
N GLY A 100 -4.24 -20.26 -7.86
CA GLY A 100 -3.32 -19.34 -8.55
C GLY A 100 -3.41 -17.92 -7.99
N GLN A 101 -4.61 -17.40 -7.75
CA GLN A 101 -4.80 -16.07 -7.14
C GLN A 101 -4.25 -16.00 -5.71
N LEU A 102 -4.49 -17.02 -4.89
CA LEU A 102 -3.95 -17.07 -3.53
C LEU A 102 -2.43 -17.08 -3.51
N GLN A 103 -1.79 -17.85 -4.40
CA GLN A 103 -0.34 -17.89 -4.54
C GLN A 103 0.22 -16.56 -5.02
N GLU A 104 -0.39 -15.93 -6.02
CA GLU A 104 0.04 -14.63 -6.53
C GLU A 104 0.01 -13.56 -5.44
N ILE A 105 -1.09 -13.48 -4.69
CA ILE A 105 -1.24 -12.51 -3.60
C ILE A 105 -0.25 -12.82 -2.47
N SER A 106 -0.06 -14.10 -2.10
CA SER A 106 0.93 -14.49 -1.09
C SER A 106 2.33 -14.01 -1.46
N GLN A 107 2.74 -14.20 -2.72
CA GLN A 107 4.04 -13.74 -3.21
C GLN A 107 4.15 -12.21 -3.18
N GLN A 108 3.14 -11.47 -3.59
CA GLN A 108 3.12 -10.00 -3.56
C GLN A 108 3.19 -9.44 -2.13
N LEU A 109 2.63 -10.14 -1.15
CA LEU A 109 2.67 -9.79 0.26
C LEU A 109 3.91 -10.31 1.00
N GLY A 110 4.90 -10.86 0.28
CA GLY A 110 6.14 -11.33 0.87
C GLY A 110 6.04 -12.66 1.64
N GLY A 111 5.12 -13.55 1.21
CA GLY A 111 4.98 -14.90 1.81
C GLY A 111 4.22 -14.93 3.13
N VAL A 112 3.28 -14.01 3.31
CA VAL A 112 2.51 -13.88 4.58
C VAL A 112 1.53 -15.05 4.79
N VAL A 113 1.11 -15.73 3.72
CA VAL A 113 0.37 -16.99 3.81
C VAL A 113 1.34 -18.13 3.51
N ASP A 114 1.27 -19.18 4.31
CA ASP A 114 2.12 -20.34 4.11
C ASP A 114 1.75 -21.03 2.79
N ASP A 115 2.60 -20.82 1.78
CA ASP A 115 2.43 -21.43 0.44
C ASP A 115 2.35 -22.96 0.53
N GLU A 116 2.97 -23.58 1.54
CA GLU A 116 2.94 -25.02 1.76
C GLU A 116 1.52 -25.49 2.14
N VAL A 117 0.80 -24.71 2.95
CA VAL A 117 -0.59 -24.99 3.32
C VAL A 117 -1.53 -24.86 2.11
N ILE A 118 -1.36 -23.83 1.30
CA ILE A 118 -2.14 -23.64 0.07
C ILE A 118 -1.87 -24.79 -0.89
N ASN A 119 -0.62 -25.13 -1.13
CA ASN A 119 -0.20 -26.20 -2.05
C ASN A 119 -0.70 -27.57 -1.59
N ALA A 120 -0.66 -27.88 -0.29
CA ALA A 120 -1.17 -29.11 0.28
C ALA A 120 -2.71 -29.22 0.12
N ALA A 121 -3.44 -28.13 0.35
CA ALA A 121 -4.88 -28.07 0.15
C ALA A 121 -5.26 -28.29 -1.32
N VAL A 122 -4.58 -27.59 -2.24
CA VAL A 122 -4.79 -27.73 -3.69
C VAL A 122 -4.49 -29.14 -4.16
N ALA A 123 -3.37 -29.74 -3.74
CA ALA A 123 -3.03 -31.12 -4.10
C ALA A 123 -4.09 -32.13 -3.64
N SER A 124 -4.63 -31.96 -2.44
CA SER A 124 -5.66 -32.81 -1.88
C SER A 124 -7.00 -32.64 -2.63
N ILE A 125 -7.37 -31.40 -2.96
CA ILE A 125 -8.56 -31.10 -3.76
C ILE A 125 -8.42 -31.74 -5.15
N THR A 126 -7.32 -31.50 -5.85
CA THR A 126 -7.06 -32.09 -7.18
C THR A 126 -7.09 -33.63 -7.16
N GLN A 127 -6.58 -34.24 -6.10
CA GLN A 127 -6.68 -35.69 -5.95
C GLN A 127 -8.13 -36.18 -5.86
N LEU A 128 -8.96 -35.53 -5.05
CA LEU A 128 -10.38 -35.91 -4.91
C LEU A 128 -11.16 -35.66 -6.20
N GLU A 129 -10.91 -34.56 -6.89
CA GLU A 129 -11.49 -34.23 -8.19
C GLU A 129 -11.17 -35.33 -9.23
N ASN A 130 -9.91 -35.71 -9.33
CA ASN A 130 -9.48 -36.81 -10.24
C ASN A 130 -10.11 -38.13 -9.91
N VAL A 131 -10.26 -38.47 -8.62
CA VAL A 131 -10.96 -39.71 -8.20
C VAL A 131 -12.43 -39.62 -8.58
N THR A 132 -13.11 -38.51 -8.34
CA THR A 132 -14.52 -38.31 -8.70
C THR A 132 -14.70 -38.38 -10.22
N LYS A 133 -13.82 -37.80 -11.01
CA LYS A 133 -13.82 -37.87 -12.47
C LYS A 133 -13.66 -39.31 -12.97
N ALA A 134 -12.76 -40.07 -12.37
CA ALA A 134 -12.57 -41.50 -12.70
C ALA A 134 -13.82 -42.34 -12.37
N LEU A 135 -14.50 -42.08 -11.25
CA LEU A 135 -15.73 -42.75 -10.89
C LEU A 135 -16.89 -42.44 -11.87
N LEU A 136 -17.04 -41.14 -12.25
CA LEU A 136 -18.05 -40.76 -13.26
C LEU A 136 -17.75 -41.40 -14.62
N GLU A 137 -16.49 -41.52 -15.01
CA GLU A 137 -16.11 -42.18 -16.25
C GLU A 137 -16.39 -43.70 -16.18
N GLN A 138 -16.12 -44.34 -15.04
CA GLN A 138 -16.50 -45.75 -14.82
C GLN A 138 -18.00 -45.94 -14.91
N ALA A 139 -18.81 -45.04 -14.32
CA ALA A 139 -20.27 -45.08 -14.41
C ALA A 139 -20.71 -44.96 -15.88
N LYS A 140 -20.15 -44.04 -16.62
CA LYS A 140 -20.43 -43.81 -18.06
C LYS A 140 -20.13 -45.05 -18.90
N VAL A 141 -18.93 -45.64 -18.72
CA VAL A 141 -18.51 -46.86 -19.41
C VAL A 141 -19.43 -48.04 -19.11
N LEU A 142 -19.85 -48.21 -17.84
CA LEU A 142 -20.77 -49.22 -17.43
C LEU A 142 -22.12 -49.11 -18.14
N VAL A 143 -22.65 -47.90 -18.25
CA VAL A 143 -23.93 -47.61 -18.91
C VAL A 143 -23.80 -47.75 -20.43
N SER A 144 -22.77 -47.14 -21.05
CA SER A 144 -22.58 -47.14 -22.50
C SER A 144 -22.32 -48.51 -23.10
N ASN A 145 -21.65 -49.41 -22.34
CA ASN A 145 -21.33 -50.76 -22.79
C ASN A 145 -22.47 -51.79 -22.51
N SER A 146 -23.63 -51.30 -22.10
CA SER A 146 -24.72 -52.19 -21.69
C SER A 146 -25.88 -52.08 -22.69
N ALA A 147 -26.09 -53.15 -23.46
CA ALA A 147 -27.26 -53.26 -24.35
C ALA A 147 -28.57 -53.30 -23.55
N GLU A 148 -28.52 -53.83 -22.30
CA GLU A 148 -29.62 -53.80 -21.34
C GLU A 148 -29.06 -53.56 -19.93
N MET A 149 -29.71 -52.67 -19.17
CA MET A 149 -29.39 -52.41 -17.76
C MET A 149 -30.01 -53.50 -16.90
N THR A 150 -29.24 -54.56 -16.58
CA THR A 150 -29.67 -55.60 -15.63
C THR A 150 -29.65 -55.08 -14.20
N ASN A 151 -30.43 -55.69 -13.29
CA ASN A 151 -30.46 -55.29 -11.87
C ASN A 151 -29.04 -55.27 -11.25
N ALA A 152 -28.17 -56.22 -11.63
CA ALA A 152 -26.80 -56.27 -11.13
C ALA A 152 -25.96 -55.04 -11.59
N LYS A 153 -26.15 -54.58 -12.81
CA LYS A 153 -25.48 -53.38 -13.34
C LYS A 153 -26.02 -52.10 -12.71
N LEU A 154 -27.35 -52.05 -12.47
CA LEU A 154 -27.98 -50.92 -11.74
C LEU A 154 -27.44 -50.84 -10.31
N GLU A 155 -27.29 -51.94 -9.61
CA GLU A 155 -26.71 -51.97 -8.26
C GLU A 155 -25.23 -51.53 -8.28
N LEU A 156 -24.43 -51.97 -9.26
CA LEU A 156 -23.05 -51.54 -9.41
C LEU A 156 -22.98 -50.02 -9.70
N LEU A 157 -23.86 -49.53 -10.56
CA LEU A 157 -23.94 -48.10 -10.89
C LEU A 157 -24.30 -47.27 -9.65
N LYS A 158 -25.25 -47.70 -8.83
CA LYS A 158 -25.58 -47.07 -7.56
C LYS A 158 -24.38 -46.99 -6.61
N ILE A 159 -23.61 -48.08 -6.53
CA ILE A 159 -22.38 -48.10 -5.71
C ILE A 159 -21.38 -47.08 -6.20
N ILE A 160 -21.12 -47.01 -7.51
CA ILE A 160 -20.19 -46.03 -8.10
C ILE A 160 -20.67 -44.60 -7.85
N LEU A 161 -21.95 -44.33 -8.07
CA LEU A 161 -22.53 -43.00 -7.84
C LEU A 161 -22.53 -42.60 -6.36
N GLY A 162 -22.80 -43.54 -5.43
CA GLY A 162 -22.66 -43.29 -4.00
C GLY A 162 -21.22 -43.04 -3.56
N GLN A 163 -20.24 -43.63 -4.23
CA GLN A 163 -18.82 -43.25 -4.03
C GLN A 163 -18.52 -41.86 -4.56
N CYS A 164 -19.08 -41.46 -5.74
CA CYS A 164 -18.98 -40.10 -6.23
C CYS A 164 -19.53 -39.07 -5.23
N GLU A 165 -20.74 -39.32 -4.72
CA GLU A 165 -21.38 -38.49 -3.69
C GLU A 165 -20.48 -38.32 -2.47
N THR A 166 -19.95 -39.42 -1.92
CA THR A 166 -19.00 -39.37 -0.79
C THR A 166 -17.76 -38.53 -1.11
N LYS A 167 -17.20 -38.64 -2.33
CA LYS A 167 -16.03 -37.85 -2.73
C LYS A 167 -16.33 -36.38 -2.92
N ILE A 168 -17.54 -36.05 -3.38
CA ILE A 168 -17.99 -34.66 -3.48
C ILE A 168 -18.19 -34.06 -2.09
N ASP A 169 -18.75 -34.79 -1.15
CA ASP A 169 -18.87 -34.33 0.25
C ASP A 169 -17.49 -34.16 0.91
N GLU A 170 -16.55 -35.07 0.66
CA GLU A 170 -15.16 -34.93 1.11
C GLU A 170 -14.50 -33.67 0.47
N LEU A 171 -14.77 -33.40 -0.80
CA LEU A 171 -14.25 -32.22 -1.53
C LEU A 171 -14.79 -30.92 -0.94
N ASP A 172 -16.12 -30.84 -0.70
CA ASP A 172 -16.73 -29.67 -0.09
C ASP A 172 -16.18 -29.42 1.32
N LYS A 173 -16.04 -30.50 2.12
CA LYS A 173 -15.45 -30.39 3.44
C LYS A 173 -14.00 -29.94 3.40
N LEU A 174 -13.19 -30.48 2.50
CA LEU A 174 -11.79 -30.09 2.36
C LEU A 174 -11.68 -28.62 1.91
N TYR A 175 -12.55 -28.19 0.99
CA TYR A 175 -12.64 -26.79 0.59
C TYR A 175 -12.93 -25.87 1.80
N GLN A 176 -13.97 -26.21 2.59
CA GLN A 176 -14.38 -25.43 3.77
C GLN A 176 -13.29 -25.40 4.85
N ASP A 177 -12.62 -26.53 5.10
CA ASP A 177 -11.67 -26.67 6.20
C ASP A 177 -10.26 -26.16 5.88
N SER A 178 -9.87 -26.14 4.62
CA SER A 178 -8.51 -25.78 4.21
C SER A 178 -8.48 -24.51 3.37
N LEU A 179 -9.03 -24.53 2.17
CA LEU A 179 -8.88 -23.44 1.21
C LEU A 179 -9.61 -22.19 1.68
N ARG A 180 -10.84 -22.32 2.20
CA ARG A 180 -11.61 -21.19 2.73
C ARG A 180 -10.91 -20.55 3.94
N LYS A 181 -10.34 -21.35 4.84
CA LYS A 181 -9.57 -20.81 5.98
C LYS A 181 -8.34 -20.04 5.52
N SER A 182 -7.67 -20.52 4.46
CA SER A 182 -6.55 -19.80 3.83
C SER A 182 -7.02 -18.46 3.23
N VAL A 183 -8.19 -18.44 2.57
CA VAL A 183 -8.82 -17.21 2.07
C VAL A 183 -9.12 -16.23 3.20
N ASP A 184 -9.74 -16.70 4.28
CA ASP A 184 -10.09 -15.86 5.43
C ASP A 184 -8.83 -15.32 6.13
N SER A 185 -7.79 -16.14 6.24
CA SER A 185 -6.49 -15.73 6.80
C SER A 185 -5.82 -14.68 5.91
N LEU A 186 -5.78 -14.90 4.61
CA LEU A 186 -5.22 -13.96 3.64
C LEU A 186 -5.96 -12.60 3.67
N ARG A 187 -7.30 -12.63 3.71
CA ARG A 187 -8.12 -11.43 3.87
C ARG A 187 -7.77 -10.63 5.12
N ALA A 188 -7.63 -11.31 6.27
CA ALA A 188 -7.26 -10.67 7.53
C ALA A 188 -5.87 -10.03 7.44
N VAL A 189 -4.91 -10.71 6.81
CA VAL A 189 -3.56 -10.19 6.60
C VAL A 189 -3.55 -9.01 5.64
N ILE A 190 -4.23 -9.08 4.51
CA ILE A 190 -4.37 -7.95 3.58
C ILE A 190 -4.94 -6.74 4.32
N GLY A 191 -6.04 -6.93 5.05
CA GLY A 191 -6.66 -5.84 5.83
C GLY A 191 -5.71 -5.21 6.85
N THR A 192 -4.96 -6.03 7.59
CA THR A 192 -3.98 -5.56 8.57
C THR A 192 -2.81 -4.83 7.90
N THR A 193 -2.28 -5.39 6.81
CA THR A 193 -1.15 -4.81 6.06
C THR A 193 -1.53 -3.47 5.46
N ILE A 194 -2.69 -3.37 4.80
CA ILE A 194 -3.19 -2.12 4.21
C ILE A 194 -3.43 -1.07 5.31
N SER A 195 -4.01 -1.45 6.44
CA SER A 195 -4.19 -0.54 7.58
C SER A 195 -2.86 -0.03 8.13
N SER A 196 -1.86 -0.90 8.25
CA SER A 196 -0.51 -0.54 8.72
C SER A 196 0.19 0.40 7.73
N ILE A 197 0.12 0.09 6.42
CA ILE A 197 0.65 0.96 5.36
C ILE A 197 -0.05 2.32 5.41
N GLY A 198 -1.39 2.34 5.51
CA GLY A 198 -2.16 3.58 5.60
C GLY A 198 -1.76 4.44 6.79
N THR A 199 -1.54 3.85 7.95
CA THR A 199 -1.05 4.55 9.14
C THR A 199 0.34 5.14 8.89
N SER A 200 1.29 4.36 8.38
CA SER A 200 2.65 4.82 8.08
C SER A 200 2.68 5.94 7.04
N LEU A 201 1.85 5.83 5.99
CA LEU A 201 1.74 6.85 4.96
C LEU A 201 1.10 8.15 5.51
N THR A 202 0.11 8.03 6.40
CA THR A 202 -0.50 9.19 7.07
C THR A 202 0.50 9.90 7.97
N GLU A 203 1.29 9.16 8.75
CA GLU A 203 2.36 9.71 9.58
C GLU A 203 3.43 10.41 8.74
N MET A 204 3.84 9.83 7.62
CA MET A 204 4.79 10.44 6.69
C MET A 204 4.24 11.73 6.08
N SER A 205 2.97 11.76 5.68
CA SER A 205 2.30 12.96 5.18
C SER A 205 2.26 14.07 6.24
N GLN A 206 1.95 13.72 7.50
CA GLN A 206 1.96 14.68 8.61
C GLN A 206 3.37 15.21 8.87
N GLN A 207 4.40 14.36 8.82
CA GLN A 207 5.79 14.79 8.96
C GLN A 207 6.22 15.74 7.82
N MET A 208 5.84 15.44 6.57
CA MET A 208 6.10 16.33 5.43
C MET A 208 5.41 17.69 5.60
N SER A 209 4.17 17.70 6.07
CA SER A 209 3.44 18.94 6.37
C SER A 209 4.09 19.73 7.51
N GLY A 210 4.56 19.05 8.55
CA GLY A 210 5.32 19.65 9.64
C GLY A 210 6.64 20.27 9.17
N LEU A 211 7.39 19.58 8.32
CA LEU A 211 8.61 20.09 7.71
C LEU A 211 8.33 21.31 6.82
N SER A 212 7.25 21.30 6.05
CA SER A 212 6.81 22.45 5.24
C SER A 212 6.51 23.67 6.12
N ALA A 213 5.84 23.49 7.27
CA ALA A 213 5.59 24.57 8.23
C ALA A 213 6.90 25.10 8.86
N MET A 214 7.85 24.22 9.18
CA MET A 214 9.19 24.62 9.66
C MET A 214 9.95 25.42 8.61
N MET A 215 9.86 25.06 7.34
CA MET A 215 10.46 25.83 6.24
C MET A 215 9.83 27.22 6.12
N GLY A 216 8.51 27.36 6.35
CA GLY A 216 7.84 28.66 6.42
C GLY A 216 8.38 29.53 7.56
N SER A 217 8.62 28.95 8.74
CA SER A 217 9.23 29.63 9.87
C SER A 217 10.68 30.05 9.59
N LEU A 218 11.45 29.19 8.91
CA LEU A 218 12.81 29.49 8.47
C LEU A 218 12.81 30.65 7.48
N MET A 219 11.88 30.68 6.53
CA MET A 219 11.70 31.78 5.59
C MET A 219 11.51 33.14 6.32
N THR A 220 10.61 33.16 7.31
CA THR A 220 10.36 34.34 8.14
C THR A 220 11.65 34.80 8.86
N THR A 221 12.44 33.88 9.37
CA THR A 221 13.71 34.15 10.04
C THR A 221 14.72 34.74 9.06
N VAL A 222 14.84 34.16 7.87
CA VAL A 222 15.74 34.65 6.80
C VAL A 222 15.33 36.06 6.36
N ASP A 223 14.04 36.35 6.22
CA ASP A 223 13.53 37.70 5.92
C ASP A 223 13.89 38.69 7.02
N GLY A 224 13.73 38.32 8.28
CA GLY A 224 14.15 39.15 9.42
C GLY A 224 15.66 39.44 9.42
N MET A 225 16.48 38.43 9.10
CA MET A 225 17.93 38.58 8.97
C MET A 225 18.31 39.54 7.80
N ASN A 226 17.63 39.40 6.65
CA ASN A 226 17.85 40.30 5.51
C ASN A 226 17.54 41.78 5.86
N ILE A 227 16.39 42.01 6.52
CA ILE A 227 16.02 43.36 6.99
C ILE A 227 17.08 43.90 7.95
N GLY A 228 17.56 43.06 8.90
CA GLY A 228 18.61 43.47 9.83
C GLY A 228 19.94 43.83 9.12
N LEU A 229 20.32 43.07 8.09
CA LEU A 229 21.50 43.34 7.27
C LEU A 229 21.37 44.63 6.46
N ASP A 230 20.19 44.89 5.88
CA ASP A 230 19.90 46.12 5.15
C ASP A 230 19.98 47.34 6.08
N GLN A 231 19.41 47.27 7.28
CA GLN A 231 19.53 48.32 8.28
C GLN A 231 20.98 48.56 8.70
N THR A 232 21.75 47.48 8.89
CA THR A 232 23.17 47.55 9.20
C THR A 232 23.94 48.24 8.05
N GLY A 233 23.62 47.90 6.80
CA GLY A 233 24.19 48.54 5.60
C GLY A 233 23.90 50.03 5.55
N ILE A 234 22.68 50.46 5.88
CA ILE A 234 22.29 51.86 5.95
C ILE A 234 23.10 52.59 7.05
N ILE A 235 23.25 51.97 8.22
CA ILE A 235 24.04 52.54 9.33
C ILE A 235 25.50 52.71 8.92
N ILE A 236 26.13 51.68 8.33
CA ILE A 236 27.51 51.73 7.85
C ILE A 236 27.67 52.82 6.81
N LYS A 237 26.75 52.91 5.85
CA LYS A 237 26.77 53.98 4.84
C LYS A 237 26.71 55.36 5.49
N GLY A 238 25.80 55.58 6.43
CA GLY A 238 25.67 56.84 7.17
C GLY A 238 26.92 57.15 7.99
N MET A 239 27.58 56.17 8.60
CA MET A 239 28.85 56.34 9.29
C MET A 239 29.96 56.74 8.32
N THR A 240 30.05 56.07 7.15
CA THR A 240 31.04 56.40 6.11
C THR A 240 30.86 57.83 5.61
N GLU A 241 29.63 58.25 5.37
CA GLU A 241 29.33 59.65 4.96
C GLU A 241 29.75 60.65 6.03
N LYS A 242 29.47 60.35 7.31
CA LYS A 242 29.92 61.20 8.43
C LYS A 242 31.44 61.29 8.55
N ILE A 243 32.13 60.12 8.42
CA ILE A 243 33.59 60.07 8.44
C ILE A 243 34.17 60.93 7.27
N THR A 244 33.61 60.73 6.06
CA THR A 244 34.01 61.52 4.89
C THR A 244 33.81 63.02 5.14
N THR A 245 32.68 63.42 5.70
CA THR A 245 32.40 64.83 6.04
C THR A 245 33.37 65.38 7.12
N LEU A 246 33.71 64.51 8.11
CA LEU A 246 34.68 64.84 9.15
C LEU A 246 36.07 65.01 8.57
N THR A 247 36.50 64.14 7.67
CA THR A 247 37.77 64.22 6.95
C THR A 247 37.85 65.53 6.13
N GLN A 248 36.79 65.86 5.37
CA GLN A 248 36.69 67.07 4.60
C GLN A 248 36.75 68.33 5.49
N LYS A 249 36.12 68.36 6.66
CA LYS A 249 36.19 69.41 7.63
C LYS A 249 37.57 69.52 8.25
N LEU A 250 38.25 68.43 8.52
CA LEU A 250 39.66 68.42 8.98
C LEU A 250 40.62 69.04 7.95
N ASP A 251 40.43 68.63 6.67
CA ASP A 251 41.23 69.16 5.57
C ASP A 251 41.01 70.66 5.37
N SER A 252 39.84 71.17 5.68
CA SER A 252 39.49 72.56 5.61
C SER A 252 40.00 73.43 6.79
N LEU A 253 40.38 72.78 7.89
CA LEU A 253 40.96 73.46 9.06
C LEU A 253 42.49 73.58 8.91
N ASN A 254 42.92 74.49 8.09
CA ASN A 254 44.32 74.80 7.85
C ASN A 254 44.93 75.40 9.12
N GLY A 255 45.54 74.61 10.03
CA GLY A 255 46.31 75.13 11.17
C GLY A 255 46.68 74.04 12.15
N ASP A 256 47.96 73.83 12.38
CA ASP A 256 48.58 72.73 13.15
C ASP A 256 48.11 72.58 14.59
N GLU A 257 47.67 73.64 15.26
CA GLU A 257 47.23 73.61 16.65
C GLU A 257 45.88 72.84 16.87
N LYS A 258 44.97 72.94 15.92
CA LYS A 258 43.68 72.27 16.02
C LYS A 258 43.76 70.74 15.67
N PHE A 259 44.70 70.39 14.82
CA PHE A 259 44.98 68.99 14.48
C PHE A 259 45.61 68.22 15.65
N GLU A 260 46.54 68.86 16.37
CA GLU A 260 47.11 68.27 17.59
C GLU A 260 46.10 68.14 18.71
N MET A 261 45.15 69.09 18.89
CA MET A 261 44.05 68.91 19.86
C MET A 261 43.11 67.75 19.49
N LEU A 262 42.80 67.62 18.20
CA LEU A 262 41.92 66.58 17.74
C LEU A 262 42.58 65.17 17.77
N ALA A 263 43.84 65.08 17.36
CA ALA A 263 44.66 63.89 17.49
C ALA A 263 44.81 63.43 18.93
N LYS A 264 44.93 64.39 19.86
CA LYS A 264 45.00 64.17 21.28
C LYS A 264 43.64 63.69 21.87
N ALA A 265 42.54 64.25 21.37
CA ALA A 265 41.18 63.80 21.76
C ALA A 265 40.85 62.39 21.23
N LEU A 266 41.25 62.04 20.01
CA LEU A 266 41.08 60.75 19.41
C LEU A 266 42.06 59.70 19.96
N SER A 267 43.23 60.10 20.45
CA SER A 267 44.21 59.20 21.06
C SER A 267 43.96 58.95 22.55
N GLN A 268 43.08 59.73 23.20
CA GLN A 268 42.80 59.56 24.64
C GLN A 268 41.88 58.39 25.01
N ASP A 269 41.12 57.83 24.07
CA ASP A 269 40.32 56.59 24.39
C ASP A 269 40.02 55.68 23.17
N PRO A 270 41.05 55.00 22.66
CA PRO A 270 40.82 54.00 21.62
C PRO A 270 40.10 52.76 22.13
N VAL A 271 40.02 52.52 23.44
CA VAL A 271 39.42 51.35 24.07
C VAL A 271 37.90 51.50 24.13
N THR A 272 37.39 52.65 24.52
CA THR A 272 35.93 52.92 24.58
C THR A 272 35.29 52.89 23.19
N TYR A 273 35.97 53.33 22.13
CA TYR A 273 35.48 53.23 20.75
C TYR A 273 35.53 51.80 20.23
N GLY A 274 36.54 51.02 20.57
CA GLY A 274 36.65 49.59 20.26
C GLY A 274 35.58 48.77 20.94
N GLU A 275 35.29 49.02 22.21
CA GLU A 275 34.21 48.36 22.96
C GLU A 275 32.81 48.71 22.44
N PHE A 276 32.55 49.95 22.03
CA PHE A 276 31.29 50.35 21.43
C PHE A 276 31.04 49.68 20.08
N LEU A 277 32.05 49.51 19.23
CA LEU A 277 31.98 48.82 17.95
C LEU A 277 31.95 47.30 18.08
N SER A 278 32.49 46.74 19.17
CA SER A 278 32.52 45.28 19.43
C SER A 278 31.38 44.78 20.30
N SER A 279 30.58 45.68 20.89
CA SER A 279 29.48 45.30 21.77
C SER A 279 28.29 44.81 20.93
N PRO A 280 27.92 43.50 20.96
CA PRO A 280 26.75 43.06 20.24
C PRO A 280 25.49 43.71 20.81
N VAL A 281 24.67 44.26 19.94
CA VAL A 281 23.35 44.79 20.29
C VAL A 281 22.56 43.68 21.01
N LYS A 282 22.34 43.81 22.33
CA LYS A 282 21.45 42.94 23.07
C LYS A 282 20.02 43.25 22.65
N VAL A 283 19.46 42.40 21.79
CA VAL A 283 18.03 42.40 21.49
C VAL A 283 17.32 41.77 22.68
N SER A 284 16.67 42.57 23.53
CA SER A 284 15.75 42.05 24.54
C SER A 284 14.40 41.78 23.88
N THR A 285 14.08 40.51 23.65
CA THR A 285 12.73 40.08 23.31
C THR A 285 11.86 40.11 24.57
N HIS A 286 10.94 41.06 24.64
CA HIS A 286 9.81 40.99 25.56
C HIS A 286 8.79 40.05 24.94
N GLN A 287 8.55 38.90 25.61
CA GLN A 287 7.36 38.08 25.40
C GLN A 287 6.16 38.84 26.03
N VAL A 288 5.15 39.08 25.23
CA VAL A 288 3.81 39.44 25.65
C VAL A 288 2.93 38.21 25.56
#